data_1251622862c097646787c1809e49a885
#
_entry.id   1251622862c097646787c1809e49a885
#
_cell.length_a   1.000
_cell.length_b   1.000
_cell.length_c   1.000
_cell.angle_alpha   90.00
_cell.angle_beta   90.00
_cell.angle_gamma   90.00
#
_symmetry.space_group_name_H-M   'P 1'
#
loop_
_entity.id
_entity.type
_entity.pdbx_description
1 polymer ?
#
loop_
_entity_poly.entity_id
_entity_poly.type
_entity_poly.pdbx_seq_one_letter_code
_entity_poly.pdbx_strand_id
1 'polypeptide(L)'
;KYKGKIKVLRGIEIGTVKQNRVPLPDSADISFFDYCLIEHVDHRDNSSTGGDLFSFAKRCGCPAGVAHTDMFSFIEAIGEDPLSYFSKMAEENIFWEMNVNLDTIHAGRVHGYMLRFFEDEKQQEIIRKSGVRLSVGFDGHRLYDYKPDRVADYCKKITEMGIKLAFEE
;
A
#
# COMPACT_ATOMS: atom_id res chain seq x y z
N LYS A 1 26.68 -11.97 -5.99
CA LYS A 1 26.16 -13.37 -6.10
C LYS A 1 24.83 -13.42 -6.88
N TYR A 2 24.00 -12.36 -6.77
CA TYR A 2 22.65 -12.32 -7.34
C TYR A 2 22.46 -11.33 -8.50
N LYS A 3 23.54 -10.67 -8.97
CA LYS A 3 23.48 -9.71 -10.10
C LYS A 3 22.89 -10.41 -11.35
N GLY A 4 21.82 -9.84 -11.91
CA GLY A 4 21.10 -10.38 -13.04
C GLY A 4 20.14 -11.54 -12.74
N LYS A 5 19.93 -11.88 -11.43
CA LYS A 5 18.98 -12.93 -10.99
C LYS A 5 17.82 -12.38 -10.19
N ILE A 6 17.97 -11.20 -9.62
CA ILE A 6 16.97 -10.55 -8.79
C ILE A 6 17.00 -9.06 -9.13
N LYS A 7 15.83 -8.50 -9.38
CA LYS A 7 15.62 -7.05 -9.44
C LYS A 7 15.41 -6.55 -8.00
N VAL A 8 16.21 -5.59 -7.58
CA VAL A 8 16.11 -4.96 -6.27
C VAL A 8 15.61 -3.55 -6.45
N LEU A 9 14.46 -3.23 -5.81
CA LEU A 9 13.91 -1.88 -5.77
C LEU A 9 14.18 -1.27 -4.39
N ARG A 10 14.54 0.00 -4.37
CA ARG A 10 14.74 0.78 -3.15
C ARG A 10 13.44 1.48 -2.80
N GLY A 11 12.82 1.09 -1.72
CA GLY A 11 11.61 1.74 -1.20
C GLY A 11 11.89 2.54 0.06
N ILE A 12 11.00 3.49 0.35
CA ILE A 12 10.94 4.20 1.63
C ILE A 12 9.50 4.17 2.14
N GLU A 13 9.32 3.92 3.42
CA GLU A 13 8.04 4.05 4.10
C GLU A 13 7.98 5.38 4.85
N ILE A 14 6.86 6.09 4.70
CA ILE A 14 6.64 7.43 5.21
C ILE A 14 5.49 7.39 6.21
N GLY A 15 5.83 7.46 7.50
CA GLY A 15 4.82 7.61 8.55
C GLY A 15 4.21 9.01 8.52
N THR A 16 2.89 9.10 8.34
CA THR A 16 2.19 10.40 8.22
C THR A 16 1.54 10.88 9.51
N VAL A 17 1.49 10.07 10.57
CA VAL A 17 0.91 10.46 11.86
C VAL A 17 1.70 11.63 12.46
N LYS A 18 1.01 12.72 12.79
CA LYS A 18 1.62 13.95 13.32
C LYS A 18 2.16 13.79 14.75
N GLN A 19 1.54 12.94 15.56
CA GLN A 19 1.96 12.72 16.95
C GLN A 19 3.18 11.83 17.02
N ASN A 20 4.22 12.28 17.74
CA ASN A 20 5.45 11.54 18.05
C ASN A 20 6.29 11.10 16.82
N ARG A 21 6.04 11.67 15.65
CA ARG A 21 6.83 11.40 14.44
C ARG A 21 7.28 12.69 13.79
N VAL A 22 8.42 12.65 13.15
CA VAL A 22 8.90 13.77 12.32
C VAL A 22 8.24 13.62 10.96
N PRO A 23 7.35 14.56 10.56
CA PRO A 23 6.74 14.49 9.23
C PRO A 23 7.84 14.64 8.16
N LEU A 24 7.57 14.09 6.96
CA LEU A 24 8.44 14.32 5.81
C LEU A 24 8.56 15.83 5.56
N PRO A 25 9.75 16.44 5.67
CA PRO A 25 9.92 17.86 5.44
C PRO A 25 9.50 18.25 4.02
N ASP A 26 8.94 19.44 3.83
CA ASP A 26 8.54 19.93 2.50
C ASP A 26 9.72 20.04 1.54
N SER A 27 10.92 20.26 2.06
CA SER A 27 12.17 20.32 1.31
C SER A 27 12.82 18.96 1.03
N ALA A 28 12.25 17.86 1.53
CA ALA A 28 12.83 16.54 1.34
C ALA A 28 12.63 16.08 -0.12
N ASP A 29 13.72 15.78 -0.79
CA ASP A 29 13.71 15.12 -2.08
C ASP A 29 13.86 13.61 -1.87
N ILE A 30 12.80 12.86 -2.18
CA ILE A 30 12.79 11.41 -2.14
C ILE A 30 12.58 10.79 -3.52
N SER A 31 12.63 11.59 -4.58
CA SER A 31 12.41 11.15 -5.96
C SER A 31 13.42 10.12 -6.46
N PHE A 32 14.55 9.97 -5.76
CA PHE A 32 15.58 8.98 -6.07
C PHE A 32 15.25 7.56 -5.60
N PHE A 33 14.18 7.36 -4.82
CA PHE A 33 13.68 6.02 -4.51
C PHE A 33 12.88 5.43 -5.68
N ASP A 34 12.92 4.13 -5.82
CA ASP A 34 12.17 3.43 -6.86
C ASP A 34 10.66 3.42 -6.56
N TYR A 35 10.29 3.56 -5.28
CA TYR A 35 8.91 3.78 -4.79
C TYR A 35 8.90 4.29 -3.35
N CYS A 36 7.73 4.78 -2.90
CA CYS A 36 7.46 5.04 -1.49
C CYS A 36 6.15 4.36 -1.04
N LEU A 37 6.06 4.07 0.24
CA LEU A 37 4.83 3.63 0.92
C LEU A 37 4.38 4.74 1.87
N ILE A 38 3.10 5.10 1.82
CA ILE A 38 2.49 6.15 2.64
C ILE A 38 1.63 5.47 3.70
N GLU A 39 2.04 5.59 4.94
CA GLU A 39 1.40 4.99 6.12
C GLU A 39 0.33 5.92 6.72
N HIS A 40 -0.69 5.38 7.36
CA HIS A 40 -1.65 6.11 8.21
C HIS A 40 -2.44 7.20 7.48
N VAL A 41 -2.78 7.01 6.22
CA VAL A 41 -3.60 7.96 5.45
C VAL A 41 -5.00 8.13 6.06
N ASP A 42 -5.50 7.09 6.73
CA ASP A 42 -6.80 7.01 7.41
C ASP A 42 -6.87 7.83 8.72
N HIS A 43 -5.73 8.29 9.24
CA HIS A 43 -5.70 9.15 10.44
C HIS A 43 -6.17 10.59 10.17
N ARG A 44 -6.54 10.93 8.92
CA ARG A 44 -7.20 12.19 8.54
C ARG A 44 -6.49 13.43 9.12
N ASP A 45 -7.17 14.15 10.05
CA ASP A 45 -6.64 15.39 10.66
C ASP A 45 -5.34 15.18 11.43
N ASN A 46 -5.09 13.97 11.93
CA ASN A 46 -3.83 13.58 12.57
C ASN A 46 -2.78 13.07 11.59
N SER A 47 -3.10 13.01 10.30
CA SER A 47 -2.14 12.68 9.23
C SER A 47 -1.56 13.94 8.61
N SER A 48 -0.28 13.91 8.24
CA SER A 48 0.37 14.97 7.45
C SER A 48 -0.11 15.03 5.99
N THR A 49 -0.86 14.02 5.55
CA THR A 49 -1.57 14.07 4.26
C THR A 49 -2.74 15.05 4.30
N GLY A 50 -3.25 15.37 5.49
CA GLY A 50 -4.45 16.20 5.67
C GLY A 50 -5.70 15.63 5.00
N GLY A 51 -5.72 14.32 4.72
CA GLY A 51 -6.78 13.65 3.96
C GLY A 51 -6.60 13.73 2.44
N ASP A 52 -5.60 14.45 1.93
CA ASP A 52 -5.30 14.53 0.50
C ASP A 52 -4.11 13.63 0.13
N LEU A 53 -4.43 12.35 -0.11
CA LEU A 53 -3.46 11.35 -0.55
C LEU A 53 -2.77 11.76 -1.86
N PHE A 54 -3.53 12.32 -2.81
CA PHE A 54 -3.04 12.57 -4.16
C PHE A 54 -1.99 13.68 -4.20
N SER A 55 -2.25 14.79 -3.55
CA SER A 55 -1.26 15.87 -3.43
C SER A 55 -0.02 15.42 -2.67
N PHE A 56 -0.18 14.60 -1.63
CA PHE A 56 0.96 14.06 -0.88
C PHE A 56 1.80 13.10 -1.74
N ALA A 57 1.18 12.15 -2.45
CA ALA A 57 1.85 11.22 -3.34
C ALA A 57 2.60 11.96 -4.46
N LYS A 58 1.98 12.98 -5.07
CA LYS A 58 2.62 13.81 -6.09
C LYS A 58 3.86 14.52 -5.56
N ARG A 59 3.84 14.99 -4.31
CA ARG A 59 4.99 15.63 -3.66
C ARG A 59 6.16 14.66 -3.46
N CYS A 60 5.90 13.36 -3.30
CA CYS A 60 6.95 12.36 -3.14
C CYS A 60 7.85 12.23 -4.38
N GLY A 61 7.35 12.52 -5.59
CA GLY A 61 8.13 12.53 -6.82
C GLY A 61 8.59 11.15 -7.32
N CYS A 62 8.16 10.07 -6.67
CA CYS A 62 8.37 8.68 -7.06
C CYS A 62 7.04 7.91 -7.02
N PRO A 63 6.92 6.73 -7.64
CA PRO A 63 5.74 5.89 -7.53
C PRO A 63 5.34 5.67 -6.07
N ALA A 64 4.08 5.91 -5.74
CA ALA A 64 3.60 5.84 -4.37
C ALA A 64 2.66 4.64 -4.16
N GLY A 65 2.69 4.08 -2.97
CA GLY A 65 1.72 3.09 -2.51
C GLY A 65 1.14 3.49 -1.16
N VAL A 66 -0.05 2.99 -0.85
CA VAL A 66 -0.64 3.12 0.49
C VAL A 66 -0.34 1.86 1.27
N ALA A 67 0.39 2.02 2.38
CA ALA A 67 0.78 0.92 3.25
C ALA A 67 -0.39 0.48 4.15
N HIS A 68 -0.51 -0.82 4.37
CA HIS A 68 -1.37 -1.52 5.35
C HIS A 68 -2.62 -0.76 5.88
N THR A 69 -3.27 0.02 5.03
CA THR A 69 -4.48 0.81 5.36
C THR A 69 -5.74 0.15 4.81
N ASP A 70 -6.81 0.16 5.58
CA ASP A 70 -8.15 -0.21 5.12
C ASP A 70 -8.72 0.88 4.20
N MET A 71 -8.39 0.81 2.91
CA MET A 71 -8.77 1.84 1.95
C MET A 71 -10.29 1.92 1.74
N PHE A 72 -11.02 0.81 1.78
CA PHE A 72 -12.47 0.86 1.63
C PHE A 72 -13.13 1.62 2.78
N SER A 73 -12.74 1.32 4.03
CA SER A 73 -13.24 2.05 5.20
C SER A 73 -12.81 3.52 5.18
N PHE A 74 -11.59 3.82 4.74
CA PHE A 74 -11.11 5.20 4.60
C PHE A 74 -11.93 5.98 3.57
N ILE A 75 -12.15 5.43 2.37
CA ILE A 75 -12.90 6.07 1.29
C ILE A 75 -14.35 6.33 1.70
N GLU A 76 -14.99 5.35 2.37
CA GLU A 76 -16.34 5.52 2.93
C GLU A 76 -16.36 6.64 3.96
N ALA A 77 -15.38 6.70 4.86
CA ALA A 77 -15.31 7.71 5.92
C ALA A 77 -15.14 9.15 5.39
N ILE A 78 -14.57 9.32 4.21
CA ILE A 78 -14.47 10.64 3.54
C ILE A 78 -15.62 10.93 2.59
N GLY A 79 -16.57 10.00 2.45
CA GLY A 79 -17.79 10.16 1.64
C GLY A 79 -17.58 10.06 0.12
N GLU A 80 -16.49 9.41 -0.31
CA GLU A 80 -16.16 9.22 -1.72
C GLU A 80 -16.66 7.88 -2.27
N ASP A 81 -16.82 7.79 -3.58
CA ASP A 81 -17.15 6.53 -4.25
C ASP A 81 -15.90 5.66 -4.43
N PRO A 82 -15.89 4.40 -3.94
CA PRO A 82 -14.71 3.55 -4.01
C PRO A 82 -14.18 3.32 -5.44
N LEU A 83 -15.06 3.09 -6.41
CA LEU A 83 -14.62 2.86 -7.79
C LEU A 83 -13.94 4.11 -8.36
N SER A 84 -14.51 5.27 -8.16
CA SER A 84 -13.95 6.56 -8.60
C SER A 84 -12.62 6.86 -7.92
N TYR A 85 -12.52 6.62 -6.61
CA TYR A 85 -11.31 6.87 -5.85
C TYR A 85 -10.15 5.95 -6.26
N PHE A 86 -10.40 4.65 -6.39
CA PHE A 86 -9.39 3.71 -6.86
C PHE A 86 -9.01 3.93 -8.33
N SER A 87 -9.95 4.37 -9.18
CA SER A 87 -9.64 4.75 -10.57
C SER A 87 -8.67 5.93 -10.61
N LYS A 88 -8.90 6.93 -9.78
CA LYS A 88 -7.98 8.07 -9.64
C LYS A 88 -6.61 7.64 -9.09
N MET A 89 -6.56 6.71 -8.14
CA MET A 89 -5.29 6.13 -7.69
C MET A 89 -4.54 5.46 -8.86
N ALA A 90 -5.23 4.72 -9.72
CA ALA A 90 -4.63 4.08 -10.89
C ALA A 90 -4.08 5.11 -11.89
N GLU A 91 -4.83 6.17 -12.18
CA GLU A 91 -4.43 7.29 -13.05
C GLU A 91 -3.18 8.02 -12.54
N GLU A 92 -3.11 8.24 -11.22
CA GLU A 92 -1.97 8.90 -10.54
C GLU A 92 -0.83 7.92 -10.21
N ASN A 93 -0.93 6.66 -10.69
CA ASN A 93 0.08 5.63 -10.47
C ASN A 93 0.32 5.30 -8.98
N ILE A 94 -0.73 5.40 -8.17
CA ILE A 94 -0.71 5.02 -6.76
C ILE A 94 -1.23 3.59 -6.62
N PHE A 95 -0.46 2.73 -5.96
CA PHE A 95 -0.85 1.34 -5.69
C PHE A 95 -1.29 1.15 -4.23
N TRP A 96 -1.95 0.02 -3.94
CA TRP A 96 -2.39 -0.33 -2.59
C TRP A 96 -1.70 -1.59 -2.10
N GLU A 97 -1.15 -1.56 -0.89
CA GLU A 97 -0.46 -2.70 -0.29
C GLU A 97 -1.43 -3.66 0.39
N MET A 98 -1.32 -4.94 0.04
CA MET A 98 -1.85 -6.07 0.79
C MET A 98 -0.77 -6.53 1.77
N ASN A 99 -0.87 -6.12 3.02
CA ASN A 99 0.09 -6.50 4.04
C ASN A 99 -0.25 -7.87 4.61
N VAL A 100 0.63 -8.84 4.36
CA VAL A 100 0.43 -10.25 4.75
C VAL A 100 1.13 -10.62 6.05
N ASN A 101 1.43 -9.63 6.87
CA ASN A 101 2.14 -9.81 8.14
C ASN A 101 1.42 -10.74 9.12
N LEU A 102 2.21 -11.55 9.81
CA LEU A 102 1.81 -12.44 10.91
C LEU A 102 2.79 -12.32 12.07
N ASP A 103 3.42 -11.19 12.25
CA ASP A 103 4.46 -11.03 13.25
C ASP A 103 3.94 -10.97 14.69
N THR A 104 4.87 -11.05 15.64
CA THR A 104 4.55 -11.02 17.06
C THR A 104 4.15 -9.63 17.56
N ILE A 105 4.51 -8.56 16.85
CA ILE A 105 4.13 -7.18 17.20
C ILE A 105 2.63 -6.99 16.99
N HIS A 106 2.11 -7.54 15.91
CA HIS A 106 0.68 -7.55 15.60
C HIS A 106 -0.04 -8.78 16.19
N ALA A 107 0.54 -9.43 17.19
CA ALA A 107 0.00 -10.61 17.87
C ALA A 107 -0.32 -11.79 16.92
N GLY A 108 0.44 -11.93 15.84
CA GLY A 108 0.26 -12.99 14.83
C GLY A 108 -1.05 -12.88 14.05
N ARG A 109 -1.68 -11.69 13.99
CA ARG A 109 -2.93 -11.49 13.26
C ARG A 109 -2.68 -10.98 11.85
N VAL A 110 -3.52 -11.39 10.92
CA VAL A 110 -3.62 -10.76 9.59
C VAL A 110 -4.44 -9.49 9.74
N HIS A 111 -4.10 -8.45 8.99
CA HIS A 111 -4.90 -7.23 8.92
C HIS A 111 -6.33 -7.54 8.46
N GLY A 112 -7.33 -7.00 9.20
CA GLY A 112 -8.74 -7.30 8.95
C GLY A 112 -9.22 -6.89 7.54
N TYR A 113 -8.67 -5.80 6.98
CA TYR A 113 -9.01 -5.37 5.63
C TYR A 113 -8.58 -6.41 4.57
N MET A 114 -7.43 -7.06 4.79
CA MET A 114 -6.94 -8.13 3.94
C MET A 114 -7.93 -9.30 3.90
N LEU A 115 -8.35 -9.77 5.07
CA LEU A 115 -9.31 -10.89 5.15
C LEU A 115 -10.60 -10.55 4.42
N ARG A 116 -11.15 -9.35 4.67
CA ARG A 116 -12.36 -8.89 3.98
C ARG A 116 -12.17 -8.82 2.46
N PHE A 117 -11.09 -8.22 1.99
CA PHE A 117 -10.82 -8.10 0.57
C PHE A 117 -10.80 -9.45 -0.15
N PHE A 118 -10.15 -10.47 0.44
CA PHE A 118 -10.05 -11.79 -0.17
C PHE A 118 -11.34 -12.62 -0.07
N GLU A 119 -12.32 -12.20 0.74
CA GLU A 119 -13.63 -12.83 0.89
C GLU A 119 -14.76 -12.07 0.18
N ASP A 120 -14.57 -10.78 -0.15
CA ASP A 120 -15.60 -9.89 -0.72
C ASP A 120 -15.39 -9.70 -2.24
N GLU A 121 -16.19 -10.45 -3.04
CA GLU A 121 -16.17 -10.34 -4.50
C GLU A 121 -16.52 -8.93 -5.01
N LYS A 122 -17.30 -8.13 -4.28
CA LYS A 122 -17.63 -6.77 -4.68
C LYS A 122 -16.42 -5.84 -4.56
N GLN A 123 -15.65 -5.97 -3.49
CA GLN A 123 -14.41 -5.23 -3.34
C GLN A 123 -13.40 -5.61 -4.43
N GLN A 124 -13.26 -6.90 -4.73
CA GLN A 124 -12.39 -7.40 -5.80
C GLN A 124 -12.80 -6.86 -7.18
N GLU A 125 -14.12 -6.82 -7.45
CA GLU A 125 -14.64 -6.28 -8.71
C GLU A 125 -14.36 -4.78 -8.87
N ILE A 126 -14.50 -3.99 -7.79
CA ILE A 126 -14.13 -2.57 -7.77
C ILE A 126 -12.65 -2.39 -8.09
N ILE A 127 -11.77 -3.12 -7.43
CA ILE A 127 -10.32 -3.05 -7.67
C ILE A 127 -9.99 -3.44 -9.11
N ARG A 128 -10.59 -4.50 -9.63
CA ARG A 128 -10.39 -4.94 -11.02
C ARG A 128 -10.83 -3.88 -12.02
N LYS A 129 -12.02 -3.28 -11.83
CA LYS A 129 -12.56 -2.24 -12.70
C LYS A 129 -11.79 -0.93 -12.65
N SER A 130 -11.33 -0.54 -11.49
CA SER A 130 -10.56 0.70 -11.30
C SER A 130 -9.19 0.65 -11.97
N GLY A 131 -8.63 -0.55 -12.15
CA GLY A 131 -7.28 -0.73 -12.69
C GLY A 131 -6.17 -0.39 -11.70
N VAL A 132 -6.50 -0.09 -10.42
CA VAL A 132 -5.50 0.12 -9.39
C VAL A 132 -4.68 -1.16 -9.20
N ARG A 133 -3.37 -1.00 -9.03
CA ARG A 133 -2.45 -2.12 -8.83
C ARG A 133 -2.30 -2.42 -7.35
N LEU A 134 -2.10 -3.69 -7.03
CA LEU A 134 -1.84 -4.15 -5.67
C LEU A 134 -0.37 -4.55 -5.51
N SER A 135 0.22 -4.26 -4.36
CA SER A 135 1.47 -4.88 -3.93
C SER A 135 1.20 -5.86 -2.79
N VAL A 136 2.11 -6.79 -2.57
CA VAL A 136 2.08 -7.68 -1.43
C VAL A 136 3.36 -7.47 -0.64
N GLY A 137 3.23 -7.13 0.64
CA GLY A 137 4.36 -6.83 1.50
C GLY A 137 4.19 -7.32 2.92
N PHE A 138 5.24 -7.12 3.70
CA PHE A 138 5.25 -7.32 5.13
C PHE A 138 5.61 -6.00 5.81
N ASP A 139 5.02 -5.76 6.95
CA ASP A 139 5.53 -4.82 7.94
C ASP A 139 6.39 -5.61 8.94
N GLY A 140 7.49 -6.18 8.43
CA GLY A 140 8.35 -7.10 9.19
C GLY A 140 9.40 -6.36 10.00
N HIS A 141 9.44 -6.59 11.32
CA HIS A 141 10.38 -5.97 12.24
C HIS A 141 11.57 -6.87 12.60
N ARG A 142 11.50 -8.16 12.22
CA ARG A 142 12.52 -9.17 12.50
C ARG A 142 12.70 -10.10 11.30
N LEU A 143 13.89 -10.69 11.14
CA LEU A 143 14.19 -11.57 10.00
C LEU A 143 13.21 -12.75 9.87
N TYR A 144 12.72 -13.29 10.97
CA TYR A 144 11.79 -14.43 10.93
C TYR A 144 10.34 -14.03 10.62
N ASP A 145 10.00 -12.73 10.59
CA ASP A 145 8.69 -12.24 10.17
C ASP A 145 8.53 -12.39 8.65
N TYR A 146 9.63 -12.34 7.89
CA TYR A 146 9.60 -12.45 6.44
C TYR A 146 9.30 -13.88 5.99
N LYS A 147 8.18 -14.05 5.28
CA LYS A 147 7.67 -15.32 4.75
C LYS A 147 7.50 -15.24 3.23
N PRO A 148 8.57 -15.45 2.44
CA PRO A 148 8.53 -15.30 0.98
C PRO A 148 7.44 -16.14 0.31
N ASP A 149 7.23 -17.37 0.78
CA ASP A 149 6.20 -18.26 0.23
C ASP A 149 4.79 -17.65 0.40
N ARG A 150 4.54 -16.98 1.54
CA ARG A 150 3.28 -16.30 1.78
C ARG A 150 3.06 -15.12 0.82
N VAL A 151 4.11 -14.36 0.52
CA VAL A 151 4.04 -13.29 -0.50
C VAL A 151 3.69 -13.90 -1.85
N ALA A 152 4.40 -14.95 -2.26
CA ALA A 152 4.15 -15.63 -3.53
C ALA A 152 2.72 -16.15 -3.65
N ASP A 153 2.19 -16.76 -2.58
CA ASP A 153 0.81 -17.26 -2.54
C ASP A 153 -0.22 -16.15 -2.73
N TYR A 154 -0.04 -14.99 -2.07
CA TYR A 154 -0.96 -13.88 -2.22
C TYR A 154 -0.80 -13.15 -3.55
N CYS A 155 0.41 -13.02 -4.09
CA CYS A 155 0.61 -12.52 -5.46
C CYS A 155 -0.13 -13.40 -6.48
N LYS A 156 -0.04 -14.72 -6.34
CA LYS A 156 -0.76 -15.67 -7.18
C LYS A 156 -2.28 -15.48 -7.08
N LYS A 157 -2.83 -15.39 -5.86
CA LYS A 157 -4.27 -15.14 -5.66
C LYS A 157 -4.73 -13.85 -6.33
N ILE A 158 -3.98 -12.76 -6.19
CA ILE A 158 -4.30 -11.46 -6.80
C ILE A 158 -4.33 -11.57 -8.33
N THR A 159 -3.34 -12.23 -8.92
CA THR A 159 -3.30 -12.45 -10.37
C THR A 159 -4.43 -13.35 -10.88
N GLU A 160 -4.78 -14.40 -10.13
CA GLU A 160 -5.93 -15.28 -10.44
C GLU A 160 -7.27 -14.54 -10.40
N MET A 161 -7.39 -13.47 -9.60
CA MET A 161 -8.55 -12.57 -9.59
C MET A 161 -8.57 -11.60 -10.79
N GLY A 162 -7.56 -11.62 -11.67
CA GLY A 162 -7.42 -10.68 -12.78
C GLY A 162 -7.00 -9.27 -12.35
N ILE A 163 -6.39 -9.11 -11.20
CA ILE A 163 -5.88 -7.84 -10.67
C ILE A 163 -4.37 -7.77 -10.92
N LYS A 164 -3.88 -6.60 -11.33
CA LYS A 164 -2.46 -6.39 -11.65
C LYS A 164 -1.64 -6.13 -10.39
N LEU A 165 -0.43 -6.67 -10.35
CA LEU A 165 0.55 -6.35 -9.33
C LEU A 165 1.30 -5.04 -9.66
N ALA A 166 1.73 -4.34 -8.60
CA ALA A 166 2.45 -3.07 -8.74
C ALA A 166 3.86 -3.22 -9.32
N PHE A 167 4.48 -4.39 -9.10
CA PHE A 167 5.88 -4.67 -9.43
C PHE A 167 6.04 -5.88 -10.37
N GLU A 168 5.11 -6.08 -11.28
CA GLU A 168 5.27 -7.03 -12.39
C GLU A 168 6.25 -6.49 -13.44
N GLU A 169 7.05 -7.42 -14.03
CA GLU A 169 7.91 -7.14 -15.18
C GLU A 169 7.11 -7.05 -16.48
#